data_1e1dc335929bd8b4952bb38a27800e70
#
_entry.id   1e1dc335929bd8b4952bb38a27800e70
#
_cell.length_a   1.000
_cell.length_b   1.000
_cell.length_c   1.000
_cell.angle_alpha   90.00
_cell.angle_beta   90.00
_cell.angle_gamma   90.00
#
_symmetry.space_group_name_H-M   'P 1'
#
loop_
_entity.id
_entity.type
_entity.pdbx_description
1 polymer ?
#
loop_
_entity_poly.entity_id
_entity_poly.type
_entity_poly.pdbx_seq_one_letter_code
_entity_poly.pdbx_strand_id
1 'polypeptide(L)'
;MAETSLSPGEMEVEMVRIQRLQEVLVRRESELRFMMDDIHLCKDIMNLKQELRKIVAVPEKEKTKKHKQREEELILKIHKLVQKRDFLVDDAEVERLREQEEDKEMADFLCLKLMPLEKMTKVTESSPKMKVTLERPPNKPSIAKSGAAIIKDCCGATQCAIM
;
A
#
# COMPACT_ATOMS: atom_id res chain seq x y z
N MET A 1 -8.39 -2.85 47.67
CA MET A 1 -8.24 -2.33 46.30
C MET A 1 -7.06 -1.38 46.29
N ALA A 2 -5.98 -1.75 45.66
CA ALA A 2 -4.83 -0.85 45.50
C ALA A 2 -5.19 0.16 44.43
N GLU A 3 -5.50 1.38 44.83
CA GLU A 3 -5.53 2.50 43.88
C GLU A 3 -4.10 2.71 43.42
N THR A 4 -3.78 2.20 42.28
CA THR A 4 -2.56 2.59 41.58
C THR A 4 -2.75 4.00 41.08
N SER A 5 -2.41 4.96 41.91
CA SER A 5 -2.31 6.35 41.46
C SER A 5 -1.11 6.46 40.52
N LEU A 6 -1.39 6.47 39.24
CA LEU A 6 -0.41 6.76 38.20
C LEU A 6 0.14 8.18 38.45
N SER A 7 1.45 8.32 38.29
CA SER A 7 2.05 9.66 38.32
C SER A 7 1.54 10.51 37.15
N PRO A 8 1.52 11.82 37.21
CA PRO A 8 1.09 12.68 36.12
C PRO A 8 1.81 12.39 34.79
N GLY A 9 3.09 12.04 34.84
CA GLY A 9 3.85 11.67 33.65
C GLY A 9 3.45 10.32 33.05
N GLU A 10 3.10 9.34 33.89
CA GLU A 10 2.58 8.06 33.44
C GLU A 10 1.20 8.20 32.83
N MET A 11 0.35 9.05 33.38
CA MET A 11 -0.96 9.36 32.81
C MET A 11 -0.83 10.01 31.43
N GLU A 12 0.10 10.94 31.24
CA GLU A 12 0.37 11.57 29.96
C GLU A 12 0.78 10.53 28.89
N VAL A 13 1.70 9.64 29.26
CA VAL A 13 2.14 8.55 28.35
C VAL A 13 0.99 7.61 27.99
N GLU A 14 0.15 7.23 28.95
CA GLU A 14 -1.00 6.38 28.68
C GLU A 14 -2.05 7.07 27.80
N MET A 15 -2.29 8.35 27.99
CA MET A 15 -3.18 9.12 27.13
C MET A 15 -2.68 9.17 25.68
N VAL A 16 -1.39 9.39 25.49
CA VAL A 16 -0.77 9.38 24.15
C VAL A 16 -0.90 7.99 23.50
N ARG A 17 -0.70 6.92 24.25
CA ARG A 17 -0.89 5.55 23.76
C ARG A 17 -2.33 5.28 23.33
N ILE A 18 -3.29 5.70 24.12
CA ILE A 18 -4.72 5.54 23.80
C ILE A 18 -5.08 6.33 22.55
N GLN A 19 -4.62 7.56 22.45
CA GLN A 19 -4.83 8.37 21.25
C GLN A 19 -4.24 7.69 20.01
N ARG A 20 -3.03 7.17 20.12
CA ARG A 20 -2.39 6.45 19.01
C ARG A 20 -3.16 5.20 18.61
N LEU A 21 -3.67 4.44 19.55
CA LEU A 21 -4.51 3.28 19.27
C LEU A 21 -5.78 3.68 18.54
N GLN A 22 -6.42 4.78 18.90
CA GLN A 22 -7.58 5.30 18.18
C GLN A 22 -7.24 5.65 16.74
N GLU A 23 -6.15 6.33 16.48
CA GLU A 23 -5.66 6.66 15.15
C GLU A 23 -5.40 5.40 14.31
N VAL A 24 -4.74 4.42 14.88
CA VAL A 24 -4.48 3.13 14.22
C VAL A 24 -5.78 2.42 13.86
N LEU A 25 -6.77 2.41 14.74
CA LEU A 25 -8.07 1.80 14.47
C LEU A 25 -8.82 2.51 13.32
N VAL A 26 -8.80 3.82 13.29
CA VAL A 26 -9.40 4.60 12.19
C VAL A 26 -8.70 4.31 10.87
N ARG A 27 -7.38 4.18 10.88
CA ARG A 27 -6.62 3.79 9.68
C ARG A 27 -6.94 2.38 9.22
N ARG A 28 -7.07 1.43 10.13
CA ARG A 28 -7.49 0.06 9.80
C ARG A 28 -8.88 0.02 9.17
N GLU A 29 -9.78 0.83 9.65
CA GLU A 29 -11.10 0.98 9.02
C GLU A 29 -10.99 1.50 7.59
N SER A 30 -10.20 2.54 7.37
CA SER A 30 -9.95 3.10 6.03
C SER A 30 -9.29 2.09 5.09
N GLU A 31 -8.34 1.33 5.58
CA GLU A 31 -7.66 0.26 4.84
C GLU A 31 -8.63 -0.84 4.42
N LEU A 32 -9.53 -1.24 5.31
CA LEU A 32 -10.57 -2.22 4.99
C LEU A 32 -11.54 -1.71 3.93
N ARG A 33 -11.96 -0.46 4.00
CA ARG A 33 -12.78 0.17 2.95
C ARG A 33 -12.07 0.18 1.62
N PHE A 34 -10.80 0.56 1.63
CA PHE A 34 -9.95 0.52 0.43
C PHE A 34 -9.91 -0.88 -0.19
N MET A 35 -9.67 -1.91 0.63
CA MET A 35 -9.65 -3.31 0.16
C MET A 35 -11.00 -3.72 -0.45
N MET A 36 -12.12 -3.32 0.16
CA MET A 36 -13.44 -3.59 -0.39
C MET A 36 -13.67 -2.90 -1.72
N ASP A 37 -13.27 -1.65 -1.84
CA ASP A 37 -13.38 -0.88 -3.08
C ASP A 37 -12.51 -1.49 -4.18
N ASP A 38 -11.29 -1.91 -3.87
CA ASP A 38 -10.41 -2.58 -4.80
C ASP A 38 -11.01 -3.91 -5.31
N ILE A 39 -11.58 -4.70 -4.42
CA ILE A 39 -12.27 -5.94 -4.79
C ILE A 39 -13.46 -5.67 -5.73
N HIS A 40 -14.26 -4.65 -5.45
CA HIS A 40 -15.37 -4.27 -6.33
C HIS A 40 -14.88 -3.82 -7.70
N LEU A 41 -13.87 -2.97 -7.75
CA LEU A 41 -13.26 -2.53 -9.01
C LEU A 41 -12.69 -3.69 -9.81
N CYS A 42 -12.00 -4.62 -9.16
CA CYS A 42 -11.48 -5.83 -9.80
C CYS A 42 -12.60 -6.69 -10.41
N LYS A 43 -13.70 -6.88 -9.68
CA LYS A 43 -14.86 -7.62 -10.20
C LYS A 43 -15.47 -6.94 -11.42
N ASP A 44 -15.65 -5.63 -11.36
CA ASP A 44 -16.22 -4.87 -12.47
C ASP A 44 -15.31 -4.92 -13.69
N ILE A 45 -14.02 -4.77 -13.52
CA ILE A 45 -13.03 -4.90 -14.60
C ILE A 45 -13.08 -6.30 -15.20
N MET A 46 -13.15 -7.33 -14.38
CA MET A 46 -13.24 -8.72 -14.86
C MET A 46 -14.52 -8.99 -15.66
N ASN A 47 -15.65 -8.49 -15.17
CA ASN A 47 -16.94 -8.63 -15.85
C ASN A 47 -16.92 -7.95 -17.22
N LEU A 48 -16.41 -6.72 -17.28
CA LEU A 48 -16.28 -5.97 -18.54
C LEU A 48 -15.30 -6.65 -19.50
N LYS A 49 -14.20 -7.20 -18.99
CA LYS A 49 -13.26 -7.98 -19.81
C LYS A 49 -13.89 -9.25 -20.39
N GLN A 50 -14.71 -9.93 -19.60
CA GLN A 50 -15.44 -11.13 -20.09
C GLN A 50 -16.43 -10.77 -21.19
N GLU A 51 -17.17 -9.68 -21.01
CA GLU A 51 -18.08 -9.19 -22.05
C GLU A 51 -17.33 -8.81 -23.32
N LEU A 52 -16.21 -8.10 -23.17
CA LEU A 52 -15.34 -7.73 -24.29
C LEU A 52 -14.82 -8.96 -25.04
N ARG A 53 -14.38 -10.00 -24.33
CA ARG A 53 -13.92 -11.26 -24.94
C ARG A 53 -15.00 -11.91 -25.77
N LYS A 54 -16.25 -11.91 -25.33
CA LYS A 54 -17.38 -12.44 -26.09
C LYS A 54 -17.59 -11.70 -27.40
N ILE A 55 -17.45 -10.38 -27.38
CA ILE A 55 -17.60 -9.54 -28.56
C ILE A 55 -16.42 -9.72 -29.52
N VAL A 56 -15.21 -9.78 -29.01
CA VAL A 56 -13.99 -9.99 -29.80
C VAL A 56 -13.97 -11.38 -30.45
N ALA A 57 -14.56 -12.37 -29.81
CA ALA A 57 -14.68 -13.73 -30.37
C ALA A 57 -15.60 -13.80 -31.58
N VAL A 58 -16.46 -12.83 -31.83
CA VAL A 58 -17.29 -12.75 -33.01
C VAL A 58 -16.42 -12.47 -34.24
N PRO A 59 -16.52 -13.27 -35.33
CA PRO A 59 -15.77 -13.03 -36.56
C PRO A 59 -16.02 -11.62 -37.12
N GLU A 60 -14.99 -10.99 -37.64
CA GLU A 60 -15.09 -9.63 -38.22
C GLU A 60 -16.21 -9.50 -39.28
N LYS A 61 -16.46 -10.57 -40.02
CA LYS A 61 -17.52 -10.64 -41.06
C LYS A 61 -18.93 -10.57 -40.47
N GLU A 62 -19.08 -11.01 -39.26
CA GLU A 62 -20.37 -11.06 -38.55
C GLU A 62 -20.54 -9.89 -37.55
N LYS A 63 -19.50 -9.10 -37.30
CA LYS A 63 -19.55 -7.95 -36.43
C LYS A 63 -20.45 -6.87 -37.01
N THR A 64 -21.53 -6.60 -36.32
CA THR A 64 -22.40 -5.47 -36.62
C THR A 64 -21.83 -4.16 -36.08
N LYS A 65 -22.35 -3.03 -36.58
CA LYS A 65 -22.01 -1.72 -36.06
C LYS A 65 -22.22 -1.60 -34.53
N LYS A 66 -23.25 -2.28 -34.02
CA LYS A 66 -23.54 -2.35 -32.59
C LYS A 66 -22.43 -3.05 -31.79
N HIS A 67 -21.86 -4.12 -32.32
CA HIS A 67 -20.75 -4.83 -31.69
C HIS A 67 -19.52 -3.93 -31.61
N LYS A 68 -19.19 -3.23 -32.67
CA LYS A 68 -18.03 -2.32 -32.67
C LYS A 68 -18.21 -1.16 -31.67
N GLN A 69 -19.40 -0.56 -31.64
CA GLN A 69 -19.70 0.49 -30.69
C GLN A 69 -19.63 0.00 -29.24
N ARG A 70 -20.16 -1.19 -28.96
CA ARG A 70 -20.10 -1.79 -27.63
C ARG A 70 -18.68 -2.14 -27.24
N GLU A 71 -17.87 -2.61 -28.16
CA GLU A 71 -16.45 -2.88 -27.97
C GLU A 71 -15.70 -1.61 -27.53
N GLU A 72 -15.91 -0.50 -28.23
CA GLU A 72 -15.31 0.79 -27.88
C GLU A 72 -15.77 1.28 -26.50
N GLU A 73 -17.06 1.17 -26.19
CA GLU A 73 -17.59 1.53 -24.87
C GLU A 73 -16.96 0.70 -23.75
N LEU A 74 -16.82 -0.59 -23.94
CA LEU A 74 -16.20 -1.49 -22.97
C LEU A 74 -14.74 -1.17 -22.74
N ILE A 75 -13.99 -0.91 -23.81
CA ILE A 75 -12.58 -0.51 -23.69
C ILE A 75 -12.44 0.78 -22.88
N LEU A 76 -13.26 1.78 -23.14
CA LEU A 76 -13.25 3.04 -22.41
C LEU A 76 -13.62 2.85 -20.94
N LYS A 77 -14.62 2.03 -20.64
CA LYS A 77 -15.02 1.73 -19.26
C LYS A 77 -13.94 1.00 -18.51
N ILE A 78 -13.34 -0.02 -19.12
CA ILE A 78 -12.22 -0.76 -18.52
C ILE A 78 -11.06 0.18 -18.23
N HIS A 79 -10.72 1.04 -19.18
CA HIS A 79 -9.62 2.00 -19.00
C HIS A 79 -9.88 2.96 -17.83
N LYS A 80 -11.08 3.49 -17.72
CA LYS A 80 -11.47 4.36 -16.60
C LYS A 80 -11.38 3.64 -15.24
N LEU A 81 -11.86 2.40 -15.18
CA LEU A 81 -11.81 1.61 -13.95
C LEU A 81 -10.38 1.24 -13.56
N VAL A 82 -9.53 0.92 -14.52
CA VAL A 82 -8.11 0.66 -14.28
C VAL A 82 -7.39 1.90 -13.76
N GLN A 83 -7.64 3.07 -14.35
CA GLN A 83 -7.10 4.33 -13.84
C GLN A 83 -7.57 4.62 -12.42
N LYS A 84 -8.85 4.41 -12.14
CA LYS A 84 -9.40 4.60 -10.79
C LYS A 84 -8.73 3.68 -9.78
N ARG A 85 -8.47 2.43 -10.16
CA ARG A 85 -7.76 1.48 -9.32
C ARG A 85 -6.31 1.91 -9.09
N ASP A 86 -5.62 2.38 -10.09
CA ASP A 86 -4.24 2.87 -9.97
C ASP A 86 -4.16 4.03 -8.97
N PHE A 87 -5.07 4.99 -9.03
CA PHE A 87 -5.14 6.07 -8.04
C PHE A 87 -5.40 5.56 -6.62
N LEU A 88 -6.29 4.60 -6.45
CA LEU A 88 -6.56 4.01 -5.13
C LEU A 88 -5.34 3.28 -4.56
N VAL A 89 -4.59 2.57 -5.38
CA VAL A 89 -3.37 1.87 -4.96
C VAL A 89 -2.28 2.87 -4.59
N ASP A 90 -2.10 3.91 -5.37
CA ASP A 90 -1.12 4.97 -5.10
C ASP A 90 -1.46 5.71 -3.79
N ASP A 91 -2.71 6.07 -3.57
CA ASP A 91 -3.16 6.71 -2.34
C ASP A 91 -2.93 5.81 -1.12
N ALA A 92 -3.24 4.52 -1.23
CA ALA A 92 -3.00 3.56 -0.15
C ALA A 92 -1.51 3.41 0.17
N GLU A 93 -0.64 3.42 -0.82
CA GLU A 93 0.81 3.35 -0.61
C GLU A 93 1.35 4.61 0.06
N VAL A 94 0.88 5.77 -0.33
CA VAL A 94 1.24 7.05 0.32
C VAL A 94 0.82 7.05 1.79
N GLU A 95 -0.40 6.63 2.09
CA GLU A 95 -0.89 6.52 3.48
C GLU A 95 -0.08 5.50 4.29
N ARG A 96 0.28 4.37 3.69
CA ARG A 96 1.11 3.36 4.34
C ARG A 96 2.49 3.89 4.71
N LEU A 97 3.13 4.63 3.82
CA LEU A 97 4.44 5.24 4.07
C LEU A 97 4.36 6.30 5.18
N ARG A 98 3.32 7.12 5.14
CA ARG A 98 3.06 8.11 6.18
C ARG A 98 2.83 7.46 7.54
N GLU A 99 2.06 6.39 7.60
CA GLU A 99 1.84 5.62 8.82
C GLU A 99 3.16 5.10 9.41
N GLN A 100 4.05 4.59 8.57
CA GLN A 100 5.36 4.11 9.01
C GLN A 100 6.23 5.22 9.61
N GLU A 101 6.21 6.40 9.02
CA GLU A 101 6.94 7.56 9.55
C GLU A 101 6.38 7.99 10.90
N GLU A 102 5.08 8.12 11.02
CA GLU A 102 4.40 8.49 12.27
C GLU A 102 4.60 7.45 13.38
N ASP A 103 4.58 6.17 13.04
CA ASP A 103 4.86 5.09 14.00
C ASP A 103 6.28 5.15 14.53
N LYS A 104 7.22 5.47 13.67
CA LYS A 104 8.62 5.63 14.03
C LYS A 104 8.80 6.83 14.96
N GLU A 105 8.23 7.98 14.62
CA GLU A 105 8.27 9.18 15.46
C GLU A 105 7.64 8.93 16.84
N MET A 106 6.52 8.21 16.86
CA MET A 106 5.85 7.86 18.12
C MET A 106 6.70 6.89 18.95
N ALA A 107 7.32 5.90 18.32
CA ALA A 107 8.22 4.98 19.02
C ALA A 107 9.42 5.71 19.62
N ASP A 108 10.02 6.63 18.90
CA ASP A 108 11.12 7.47 19.36
C ASP A 108 10.68 8.35 20.52
N PHE A 109 9.52 8.98 20.43
CA PHE A 109 8.94 9.79 21.50
C PHE A 109 8.71 8.98 22.80
N LEU A 110 8.08 7.81 22.68
CA LEU A 110 7.84 6.93 23.82
C LEU A 110 9.14 6.40 24.43
N CYS A 111 10.12 6.11 23.60
CA CYS A 111 11.44 5.69 24.06
C CYS A 111 12.11 6.78 24.89
N LEU A 112 12.08 8.02 24.44
CA LEU A 112 12.62 9.17 25.17
C LEU A 112 11.89 9.42 26.49
N LYS A 113 10.57 9.31 26.52
CA LYS A 113 9.75 9.51 27.73
C LYS A 113 9.90 8.40 28.75
N LEU A 114 10.14 7.17 28.32
CA LEU A 114 10.25 6.00 29.19
C LEU A 114 11.69 5.68 29.61
N MET A 115 12.69 6.29 28.97
CA MET A 115 14.09 6.09 29.36
C MET A 115 14.42 6.84 30.66
N PRO A 116 15.02 6.16 31.65
CA PRO A 116 15.58 6.86 32.82
C PRO A 116 16.71 7.80 32.35
N LEU A 117 16.80 8.97 33.00
CA LEU A 117 17.76 10.02 32.66
C LEU A 117 19.22 9.51 32.58
N GLU A 118 19.56 8.54 33.42
CA GLU A 118 20.88 7.91 33.45
C GLU A 118 21.27 7.14 32.20
N LYS A 119 20.26 6.64 31.45
CA LYS A 119 20.51 5.96 30.17
C LYS A 119 20.59 6.93 28.99
N MET A 120 19.98 8.08 29.09
CA MET A 120 20.06 9.12 28.05
C MET A 120 21.47 9.66 27.88
N THR A 121 22.21 9.84 28.98
CA THR A 121 23.59 10.33 28.96
C THR A 121 24.54 9.34 28.32
N LYS A 122 24.31 8.02 28.45
CA LYS A 122 25.14 6.98 27.83
C LYS A 122 24.87 6.80 26.35
N VAL A 123 23.66 7.10 25.87
CA VAL A 123 23.30 6.99 24.45
C VAL A 123 23.92 8.13 23.63
N THR A 124 24.12 9.28 24.22
CA THR A 124 24.80 10.42 23.57
C THR A 124 26.33 10.23 23.48
N GLU A 125 26.92 9.46 24.38
CA GLU A 125 28.36 9.15 24.34
C GLU A 125 28.70 7.94 23.47
N SER A 126 27.76 7.03 23.28
CA SER A 126 27.91 5.87 22.43
C SER A 126 27.22 6.06 21.07
N SER A 127 27.30 7.24 20.51
CA SER A 127 27.11 7.39 19.07
C SER A 127 28.19 6.51 18.41
N PRO A 128 27.86 5.31 17.91
CA PRO A 128 28.78 4.72 16.97
C PRO A 128 28.87 5.76 15.86
N LYS A 129 30.06 6.28 15.63
CA LYS A 129 30.36 6.82 14.32
C LYS A 129 29.96 5.71 13.36
N MET A 130 28.73 5.71 12.92
CA MET A 130 28.41 5.05 11.71
C MET A 130 29.33 5.69 10.68
N LYS A 131 30.46 5.07 10.46
CA LYS A 131 31.05 5.13 9.18
C LYS A 131 29.92 4.67 8.27
N VAL A 132 29.25 5.63 7.72
CA VAL A 132 28.52 5.42 6.48
C VAL A 132 29.62 5.11 5.49
N THR A 133 30.12 3.92 5.54
CA THR A 133 30.63 3.31 4.34
C THR A 133 29.42 3.29 3.45
N LEU A 134 29.37 4.26 2.58
CA LEU A 134 28.63 4.19 1.35
C LEU A 134 29.22 3.03 0.52
N GLU A 135 29.15 1.84 1.08
CA GLU A 135 29.16 0.65 0.26
C GLU A 135 27.81 0.68 -0.43
N ARG A 136 27.82 1.32 -1.56
CA ARG A 136 26.87 1.03 -2.63
C ARG A 136 26.75 -0.48 -2.65
N PRO A 137 25.60 -1.07 -2.28
CA PRO A 137 25.44 -2.50 -2.43
C PRO A 137 25.72 -2.80 -3.91
N PRO A 138 26.69 -3.66 -4.20
CA PRO A 138 27.18 -3.83 -5.56
C PRO A 138 26.17 -4.52 -6.44
N ASN A 139 25.00 -4.64 -6.25
CA ASN A 139 23.96 -5.17 -7.11
C ASN A 139 22.60 -4.69 -6.61
N LYS A 140 22.30 -3.41 -6.83
CA LYS A 140 20.90 -3.10 -7.01
C LYS A 140 20.48 -3.77 -8.31
N PRO A 141 19.63 -4.80 -8.27
CA PRO A 141 18.97 -5.22 -9.49
C PRO A 141 18.36 -3.97 -10.09
N SER A 142 18.68 -3.70 -11.32
CA SER A 142 18.12 -2.52 -11.98
C SER A 142 16.61 -2.58 -11.79
N ILE A 143 16.00 -1.52 -11.37
CA ILE A 143 14.56 -1.39 -11.19
C ILE A 143 13.82 -1.90 -12.45
N ALA A 144 14.43 -1.74 -13.61
CA ALA A 144 13.95 -2.29 -14.85
C ALA A 144 13.85 -3.82 -14.89
N LYS A 145 14.79 -4.54 -14.30
CA LYS A 145 14.73 -6.01 -14.23
C LYS A 145 13.68 -6.49 -13.22
N SER A 146 13.55 -5.78 -12.12
CA SER A 146 12.54 -6.08 -11.12
C SER A 146 11.13 -5.80 -11.65
N GLY A 147 10.95 -4.70 -12.36
CA GLY A 147 9.69 -4.37 -13.00
C GLY A 147 9.28 -5.35 -14.10
N ALA A 148 10.24 -5.77 -14.90
CA ALA A 148 9.99 -6.75 -15.96
C ALA A 148 9.62 -8.14 -15.40
N ALA A 149 10.23 -8.55 -14.30
CA ALA A 149 9.89 -9.80 -13.62
C ALA A 149 8.47 -9.75 -13.04
N ILE A 150 8.09 -8.64 -12.41
CA ILE A 150 6.75 -8.45 -11.87
C ILE A 150 5.70 -8.46 -12.98
N ILE A 151 5.97 -7.82 -14.10
CA ILE A 151 5.07 -7.82 -15.26
C ILE A 151 4.93 -9.21 -15.86
N LYS A 152 6.00 -9.96 -15.93
CA LYS A 152 5.97 -11.34 -16.38
C LYS A 152 5.14 -12.22 -15.45
N ASP A 153 5.32 -12.08 -14.13
CA ASP A 153 4.57 -12.87 -13.17
C ASP A 153 3.07 -12.52 -13.15
N CYS A 154 2.74 -11.23 -13.31
CA CYS A 154 1.35 -10.80 -13.32
C CYS A 154 0.61 -11.05 -14.65
N CYS A 155 1.31 -10.98 -15.75
CA CYS A 155 0.71 -11.04 -17.09
C CYS A 155 1.26 -12.16 -17.96
N GLY A 156 2.47 -12.60 -17.69
CA GLY A 156 3.24 -13.39 -18.63
C GLY A 156 2.84 -14.85 -18.72
N ALA A 157 2.41 -15.43 -17.64
CA ALA A 157 2.02 -16.82 -17.59
C ALA A 157 0.84 -17.12 -18.51
N THR A 158 -0.04 -16.18 -18.63
CA THR A 158 -1.19 -16.26 -19.52
C THR A 158 -0.85 -16.10 -21.00
N GLN A 159 0.17 -15.34 -21.30
CA GLN A 159 0.54 -15.08 -22.69
C GLN A 159 1.31 -16.22 -23.31
N CYS A 160 2.15 -16.85 -22.53
CA CYS A 160 2.88 -18.02 -23.03
C CYS A 160 1.98 -19.19 -23.32
N ALA A 161 0.84 -19.26 -22.67
CA ALA A 161 -0.13 -20.32 -22.90
C ALA A 161 -0.96 -20.11 -24.17
N ILE A 162 -0.91 -18.96 -24.76
CA ILE A 162 -1.73 -18.60 -25.93
C ILE A 162 -1.05 -19.02 -27.25
N MET A 163 0.18 -19.38 -27.14
CA MET A 163 0.89 -19.93 -28.30
C MET A 163 0.86 -21.45 -28.34
#